data_72bdd28ddfbcd234f4531f4bb2d8721f
#
_entry.id   72bdd28ddfbcd234f4531f4bb2d8721f
#
_cell.length_a   1.000
_cell.length_b   1.000
_cell.length_c   1.000
_cell.angle_alpha   90.00
_cell.angle_beta   90.00
_cell.angle_gamma   90.00
#
_symmetry.space_group_name_H-M   'P 1'
#
loop_
_entity.id
_entity.type
_entity.pdbx_description
1 polymer ?
#
loop_
_entity_poly.entity_id
_entity_poly.type
_entity_poly.pdbx_seq_one_letter_code
_entity_poly.pdbx_strand_id
1 'polypeptide(L)'
;IIMGTKGSTEEESVAMTLTSELVTEANCPVLVIPPRKQEFRVRNIALALGTDDMDSSLALGVLFDIARAFDAKVHILSVLKEGEEPRLNERNQSILEYYFQTLDYHHAFPHNSDIEEGISSYVKQNDINLLAIMPRNHATKSTPSEGRLTKLLTMHAQVPLLTID
;
A
#
# COMPACT_ATOMS: atom_id res chain seq x y z
N ILE A 1 6.62 5.89 12.07
CA ILE A 1 8.07 5.64 11.90
C ILE A 1 8.45 5.95 10.45
N ILE A 2 9.64 6.53 10.23
CA ILE A 2 10.18 6.75 8.87
C ILE A 2 11.52 6.02 8.78
N MET A 3 11.70 5.21 7.74
CA MET A 3 12.90 4.41 7.50
C MET A 3 13.39 4.52 6.06
N GLY A 4 14.71 4.53 5.87
CA GLY A 4 15.32 4.35 4.55
C GLY A 4 15.66 2.89 4.29
N THR A 5 15.60 2.44 3.03
CA THR A 5 16.15 1.14 2.60
C THR A 5 17.43 1.35 1.80
N LYS A 6 18.35 0.38 1.88
CA LYS A 6 19.59 0.40 1.06
C LYS A 6 19.34 -0.07 -0.39
N GLY A 7 18.17 -0.63 -0.71
CA GLY A 7 17.93 -1.39 -1.92
C GLY A 7 18.51 -2.81 -1.80
N SER A 8 17.82 -3.80 -2.35
CA SER A 8 18.37 -5.16 -2.48
C SER A 8 19.24 -5.23 -3.73
N THR A 9 20.48 -5.71 -3.63
CA THR A 9 21.21 -6.28 -4.76
C THR A 9 20.64 -7.66 -5.06
N GLU A 10 20.61 -8.09 -6.32
CA GLU A 10 20.00 -9.34 -6.80
C GLU A 10 20.50 -10.63 -6.09
N GLU A 11 21.54 -10.56 -5.28
CA GLU A 11 22.13 -11.68 -4.55
C GLU A 11 21.67 -11.82 -3.09
N GLU A 12 20.96 -10.87 -2.52
CA GLU A 12 20.43 -11.00 -1.16
C GLU A 12 19.10 -11.76 -1.17
N SER A 13 19.22 -13.07 -1.32
CA SER A 13 18.11 -14.00 -1.13
C SER A 13 17.44 -13.78 0.22
N VAL A 14 16.13 -13.41 0.20
CA VAL A 14 15.13 -13.71 1.24
C VAL A 14 15.54 -13.52 2.73
N ALA A 15 16.66 -12.91 3.02
CA ALA A 15 16.99 -12.51 4.39
C ALA A 15 16.04 -11.37 4.76
N MET A 16 15.20 -11.58 5.78
CA MET A 16 14.36 -10.55 6.35
C MET A 16 15.23 -9.34 6.67
N THR A 17 15.03 -8.26 5.91
CA THR A 17 15.72 -7.02 6.24
C THR A 17 15.10 -6.44 7.51
N LEU A 18 15.86 -5.72 8.31
CA LEU A 18 15.34 -5.01 9.49
C LEU A 18 14.09 -4.18 9.15
N THR A 19 14.04 -3.62 7.94
CA THR A 19 12.88 -2.84 7.45
C THR A 19 11.67 -3.72 7.23
N SER A 20 11.81 -4.91 6.63
CA SER A 20 10.68 -5.81 6.40
C SER A 20 10.15 -6.43 7.70
N GLU A 21 11.01 -6.68 8.68
CA GLU A 21 10.61 -7.10 10.02
C GLU A 21 9.80 -6.00 10.72
N LEU A 22 10.35 -4.78 10.75
CA LEU A 22 9.68 -3.67 11.40
C LEU A 22 8.31 -3.38 10.77
N VAL A 23 8.20 -3.42 9.46
CA VAL A 23 6.93 -3.18 8.73
C VAL A 23 5.86 -4.21 9.11
N THR A 24 6.25 -5.45 9.44
CA THR A 24 5.32 -6.52 9.83
C THR A 24 5.00 -6.56 11.32
N GLU A 25 5.83 -5.98 12.18
CA GLU A 25 5.69 -6.05 13.64
C GLU A 25 5.28 -4.72 14.29
N ALA A 26 5.40 -3.61 13.56
CA ALA A 26 5.07 -2.31 14.11
C ALA A 26 3.55 -2.14 14.27
N ASN A 27 3.12 -1.72 15.45
CA ASN A 27 1.73 -1.34 15.74
C ASN A 27 1.51 0.17 15.48
N CYS A 28 2.12 0.70 14.45
CA CYS A 28 1.99 2.10 14.04
C CYS A 28 2.39 2.26 12.58
N PRO A 29 1.92 3.30 11.88
CA PRO A 29 2.28 3.54 10.50
C PRO A 29 3.80 3.65 10.29
N VAL A 30 4.30 2.96 9.26
CA VAL A 30 5.72 2.98 8.87
C VAL A 30 5.83 3.47 7.43
N LEU A 31 6.61 4.53 7.23
CA LEU A 31 6.96 5.04 5.91
C LEU A 31 8.37 4.57 5.54
N VAL A 32 8.44 3.74 4.52
CA VAL A 32 9.68 3.21 3.96
C VAL A 32 10.07 4.03 2.75
N ILE A 33 11.27 4.63 2.77
CA ILE A 33 11.79 5.45 1.68
C ILE A 33 12.87 4.66 0.93
N PRO A 34 12.67 4.33 -0.36
CA PRO A 34 13.70 3.68 -1.17
C PRO A 34 14.84 4.65 -1.48
N PRO A 35 16.05 4.15 -1.77
CA PRO A 35 17.17 5.00 -2.17
C PRO A 35 16.88 5.66 -3.51
N ARG A 36 16.64 6.94 -3.51
CA ARG A 36 16.37 7.74 -4.73
C ARG A 36 17.29 8.94 -4.81
N LYS A 37 17.61 9.30 -6.06
CA LYS A 37 18.33 10.54 -6.39
C LYS A 37 17.40 11.72 -6.73
N GLN A 38 16.09 11.51 -6.72
CA GLN A 38 15.11 12.53 -7.15
C GLN A 38 14.38 13.14 -5.95
N GLU A 39 13.94 14.38 -6.13
CA GLU A 39 13.16 15.12 -5.16
C GLU A 39 11.87 14.38 -4.80
N PHE A 40 11.59 14.27 -3.52
CA PHE A 40 10.34 13.64 -3.03
C PHE A 40 9.16 14.58 -3.25
N ARG A 41 8.26 14.18 -4.13
CA ARG A 41 6.99 14.89 -4.38
C ARG A 41 5.86 13.89 -4.37
N VAL A 42 4.83 14.14 -3.58
CA VAL A 42 3.63 13.30 -3.50
C VAL A 42 2.51 14.00 -4.26
N ARG A 43 2.18 13.49 -5.45
CA ARG A 43 1.05 13.98 -6.28
C ARG A 43 -0.03 12.93 -6.43
N ASN A 44 0.38 11.66 -6.60
CA ASN A 44 -0.51 10.54 -6.76
C ASN A 44 -0.16 9.49 -5.73
N ILE A 45 -1.14 9.12 -4.93
CA ILE A 45 -1.03 8.09 -3.89
C ILE A 45 -1.88 6.90 -4.33
N ALA A 46 -1.36 5.68 -4.27
CA ALA A 46 -2.17 4.48 -4.40
C ALA A 46 -2.38 3.86 -3.02
N LEU A 47 -3.62 3.64 -2.62
CA LEU A 47 -3.99 2.81 -1.47
C LEU A 47 -4.41 1.45 -1.98
N ALA A 48 -3.55 0.43 -1.82
CA ALA A 48 -3.88 -0.93 -2.21
C ALA A 48 -4.74 -1.59 -1.12
N LEU A 49 -5.95 -1.96 -1.50
CA LEU A 49 -6.92 -2.64 -0.67
C LEU A 49 -7.23 -4.04 -1.23
N GLY A 50 -7.32 -5.02 -0.33
CA GLY A 50 -7.92 -6.30 -0.66
C GLY A 50 -9.45 -6.22 -0.70
N THR A 51 -10.07 -7.37 -0.98
CA THR A 51 -11.54 -7.50 -1.02
C THR A 51 -12.19 -7.61 0.37
N ASP A 52 -11.40 -7.84 1.41
CA ASP A 52 -11.90 -8.04 2.78
C ASP A 52 -12.14 -6.72 3.51
N ASP A 53 -12.81 -6.81 4.65
CA ASP A 53 -13.07 -5.66 5.52
C ASP A 53 -11.77 -5.02 6.02
N MET A 54 -11.75 -3.71 6.08
CA MET A 54 -10.68 -2.96 6.75
C MET A 54 -10.82 -3.13 8.26
N ASP A 55 -9.76 -3.61 8.89
CA ASP A 55 -9.74 -3.85 10.33
C ASP A 55 -9.67 -2.56 11.15
N SER A 56 -8.94 -1.56 10.65
CA SER A 56 -8.78 -0.28 11.31
C SER A 56 -9.02 0.89 10.36
N SER A 57 -10.05 1.68 10.66
CA SER A 57 -10.31 2.92 9.94
C SER A 57 -9.44 4.09 10.44
N LEU A 58 -8.97 4.04 11.69
CA LEU A 58 -8.15 5.11 12.29
C LEU A 58 -6.82 5.28 11.57
N ALA A 59 -6.26 4.18 11.09
CA ALA A 59 -5.02 4.19 10.34
C ALA A 59 -5.09 4.99 9.03
N LEU A 60 -6.27 5.10 8.41
CA LEU A 60 -6.48 5.94 7.22
C LEU A 60 -6.27 7.43 7.48
N GLY A 61 -6.39 7.88 8.74
CA GLY A 61 -6.14 9.27 9.11
C GLY A 61 -4.77 9.77 8.71
N VAL A 62 -3.72 8.94 8.87
CA VAL A 62 -2.36 9.30 8.45
C VAL A 62 -2.25 9.48 6.94
N LEU A 63 -2.89 8.61 6.16
CA LEU A 63 -2.92 8.72 4.71
C LEU A 63 -3.70 9.97 4.28
N PHE A 64 -4.83 10.23 4.91
CA PHE A 64 -5.63 11.43 4.68
C PHE A 64 -4.81 12.71 4.94
N ASP A 65 -4.10 12.78 6.06
CA ASP A 65 -3.27 13.94 6.41
C ASP A 65 -2.15 14.16 5.39
N ILE A 66 -1.51 13.08 4.92
CA ILE A 66 -0.49 13.16 3.87
C ILE A 66 -1.13 13.65 2.56
N ALA A 67 -2.22 13.04 2.11
CA ALA A 67 -2.88 13.42 0.87
C ALA A 67 -3.30 14.89 0.88
N ARG A 68 -3.87 15.35 1.99
CA ARG A 68 -4.28 16.74 2.17
C ARG A 68 -3.09 17.70 2.20
N ALA A 69 -2.02 17.35 2.91
CA ALA A 69 -0.83 18.21 3.04
C ALA A 69 -0.13 18.45 1.71
N PHE A 70 -0.19 17.48 0.80
CA PHE A 70 0.44 17.55 -0.52
C PHE A 70 -0.54 17.87 -1.65
N ASP A 71 -1.84 18.06 -1.36
CA ASP A 71 -2.90 18.18 -2.37
C ASP A 71 -2.84 17.04 -3.40
N ALA A 72 -2.68 15.82 -2.89
CA ALA A 72 -2.42 14.65 -3.69
C ALA A 72 -3.73 13.93 -4.06
N LYS A 73 -3.77 13.40 -5.29
CA LYS A 73 -4.84 12.52 -5.75
C LYS A 73 -4.67 11.12 -5.17
N VAL A 74 -5.77 10.51 -4.71
CA VAL A 74 -5.76 9.17 -4.12
C VAL A 74 -6.43 8.16 -5.05
N HIS A 75 -5.70 7.11 -5.41
CA HIS A 75 -6.16 5.97 -6.18
C HIS A 75 -6.43 4.82 -5.22
N ILE A 76 -7.69 4.46 -5.03
CA ILE A 76 -8.08 3.28 -4.26
C ILE A 76 -7.96 2.06 -5.18
N LEU A 77 -6.92 1.26 -4.96
CA LEU A 77 -6.49 0.21 -5.88
C LEU A 77 -6.86 -1.17 -5.35
N SER A 78 -7.64 -1.92 -6.12
CA SER A 78 -7.93 -3.34 -5.86
C SER A 78 -7.61 -4.15 -7.11
N VAL A 79 -6.58 -4.99 -7.04
CA VAL A 79 -6.21 -5.87 -8.15
C VAL A 79 -7.17 -7.05 -8.19
N LEU A 80 -7.81 -7.26 -9.34
CA LEU A 80 -8.76 -8.32 -9.58
C LEU A 80 -8.13 -9.47 -10.37
N LYS A 81 -8.49 -10.70 -10.04
CA LYS A 81 -8.15 -11.86 -10.86
C LYS A 81 -9.10 -11.98 -12.04
N GLU A 82 -8.71 -12.78 -13.04
CA GLU A 82 -9.57 -13.06 -14.19
C GLU A 82 -10.92 -13.64 -13.75
N GLY A 83 -12.01 -13.05 -14.23
CA GLY A 83 -13.37 -13.44 -13.86
C GLY A 83 -13.91 -12.81 -12.57
N GLU A 84 -13.11 -12.04 -11.83
CA GLU A 84 -13.60 -11.26 -10.70
C GLU A 84 -14.20 -9.94 -11.18
N GLU A 85 -15.32 -9.56 -10.59
CA GLU A 85 -15.95 -8.26 -10.85
C GLU A 85 -15.56 -7.22 -9.81
N PRO A 86 -15.48 -5.94 -10.20
CA PRO A 86 -15.23 -4.84 -9.25
C PRO A 86 -16.28 -4.84 -8.13
N ARG A 87 -15.84 -5.08 -6.93
CA ARG A 87 -16.69 -5.00 -5.73
C ARG A 87 -15.94 -4.29 -4.62
N LEU A 88 -16.55 -3.24 -4.11
CA LEU A 88 -16.23 -2.72 -2.79
C LEU A 88 -17.34 -3.17 -1.85
N ASN A 89 -16.97 -3.70 -0.70
CA ASN A 89 -18.00 -3.96 0.29
C ASN A 89 -18.52 -2.61 0.86
N GLU A 90 -19.78 -2.59 1.26
CA GLU A 90 -20.46 -1.37 1.71
C GLU A 90 -19.77 -0.72 2.92
N ARG A 91 -19.19 -1.51 3.80
CA ARG A 91 -18.46 -1.02 4.97
C ARG A 91 -17.20 -0.26 4.55
N ASN A 92 -16.39 -0.86 3.69
CA ASN A 92 -15.18 -0.21 3.19
C ASN A 92 -15.51 1.07 2.42
N GLN A 93 -16.56 1.03 1.59
CA GLN A 93 -17.03 2.21 0.86
C GLN A 93 -17.39 3.35 1.81
N SER A 94 -18.20 3.09 2.83
CA SER A 94 -18.60 4.10 3.81
C SER A 94 -17.41 4.71 4.56
N ILE A 95 -16.42 3.89 4.91
CA ILE A 95 -15.20 4.34 5.57
C ILE A 95 -14.37 5.23 4.63
N LEU A 96 -14.18 4.80 3.38
CA LEU A 96 -13.42 5.56 2.38
C LEU A 96 -14.09 6.89 2.07
N GLU A 97 -15.41 6.92 1.87
CA GLU A 97 -16.18 8.13 1.68
C GLU A 97 -16.02 9.09 2.85
N TYR A 98 -16.12 8.60 4.09
CA TYR A 98 -15.93 9.44 5.27
C TYR A 98 -14.56 10.12 5.31
N TYR A 99 -13.47 9.39 5.02
CA TYR A 99 -12.12 9.95 5.06
C TYR A 99 -11.76 10.77 3.83
N PHE A 100 -12.18 10.35 2.63
CA PHE A 100 -11.68 10.94 1.38
C PHE A 100 -12.67 11.86 0.65
N GLN A 101 -13.89 12.09 1.17
CA GLN A 101 -14.91 12.93 0.52
C GLN A 101 -14.44 14.35 0.16
N THR A 102 -13.41 14.87 0.82
CA THR A 102 -12.84 16.21 0.58
C THR A 102 -11.57 16.18 -0.29
N LEU A 103 -11.15 15.02 -0.73
CA LEU A 103 -9.98 14.81 -1.58
C LEU A 103 -10.37 14.41 -2.99
N ASP A 104 -9.47 14.64 -3.95
CA ASP A 104 -9.60 14.02 -5.28
C ASP A 104 -9.22 12.53 -5.17
N TYR A 105 -10.22 11.64 -5.22
CA TYR A 105 -9.97 10.20 -5.19
C TYR A 105 -10.84 9.44 -6.19
N HIS A 106 -10.37 8.28 -6.61
CA HIS A 106 -11.13 7.37 -7.46
C HIS A 106 -10.74 5.91 -7.18
N HIS A 107 -11.62 5.00 -7.58
CA HIS A 107 -11.38 3.57 -7.50
C HIS A 107 -10.79 3.04 -8.80
N ALA A 108 -9.81 2.14 -8.68
CA ALA A 108 -9.15 1.48 -9.79
C ALA A 108 -9.14 -0.04 -9.58
N PHE A 109 -9.52 -0.78 -10.61
CA PHE A 109 -9.66 -2.23 -10.58
C PHE A 109 -8.87 -2.90 -11.73
N PRO A 110 -7.53 -2.81 -11.74
CA PRO A 110 -6.75 -3.50 -12.75
C PRO A 110 -6.86 -5.02 -12.59
N HIS A 111 -6.85 -5.73 -13.71
CA HIS A 111 -6.84 -7.20 -13.74
C HIS A 111 -5.40 -7.71 -13.85
N ASN A 112 -5.02 -8.59 -12.92
CA ASN A 112 -3.76 -9.35 -12.99
C ASN A 112 -3.90 -10.63 -12.17
N SER A 113 -3.35 -11.73 -12.66
CA SER A 113 -3.29 -13.01 -11.93
C SER A 113 -2.35 -12.95 -10.72
N ASP A 114 -1.33 -12.08 -10.77
CA ASP A 114 -0.41 -11.78 -9.68
C ASP A 114 -0.67 -10.39 -9.10
N ILE A 115 -1.02 -10.34 -7.82
CA ILE A 115 -1.40 -9.10 -7.14
C ILE A 115 -0.20 -8.14 -7.05
N GLU A 116 1.01 -8.63 -6.78
CA GLU A 116 2.21 -7.81 -6.68
C GLU A 116 2.54 -7.16 -8.02
N GLU A 117 2.51 -7.96 -9.09
CA GLU A 117 2.73 -7.47 -10.45
C GLU A 117 1.65 -6.46 -10.86
N GLY A 118 0.39 -6.72 -10.51
CA GLY A 118 -0.72 -5.81 -10.75
C GLY A 118 -0.53 -4.45 -10.05
N ILE A 119 -0.14 -4.45 -8.79
CA ILE A 119 0.17 -3.23 -8.04
C ILE A 119 1.38 -2.52 -8.66
N SER A 120 2.47 -3.23 -8.93
CA SER A 120 3.71 -2.66 -9.47
C SER A 120 3.51 -2.04 -10.86
N SER A 121 2.74 -2.72 -11.71
CA SER A 121 2.38 -2.20 -13.04
C SER A 121 1.52 -0.95 -12.95
N TYR A 122 0.52 -0.94 -12.06
CA TYR A 122 -0.33 0.22 -11.84
C TYR A 122 0.46 1.43 -11.33
N VAL A 123 1.35 1.21 -10.36
CA VAL A 123 2.23 2.25 -9.80
C VAL A 123 3.06 2.94 -10.91
N LYS A 124 3.61 2.15 -11.83
CA LYS A 124 4.42 2.68 -12.96
C LYS A 124 3.56 3.42 -13.99
N GLN A 125 2.41 2.87 -14.36
CA GLN A 125 1.55 3.41 -15.42
C GLN A 125 0.84 4.71 -15.02
N ASN A 126 0.62 4.93 -13.74
CA ASN A 126 -0.16 6.06 -13.21
C ASN A 126 0.69 7.07 -12.43
N ASP A 127 2.02 7.05 -12.60
CA ASP A 127 2.95 7.96 -11.91
C ASP A 127 2.71 8.05 -10.40
N ILE A 128 2.41 6.91 -9.77
CA ILE A 128 2.20 6.85 -8.32
C ILE A 128 3.50 7.20 -7.61
N ASN A 129 3.43 8.12 -6.65
CA ASN A 129 4.58 8.64 -5.92
C ASN A 129 4.66 8.11 -4.47
N LEU A 130 3.56 7.57 -3.97
CA LEU A 130 3.46 6.93 -2.67
C LEU A 130 2.51 5.74 -2.79
N LEU A 131 2.97 4.57 -2.40
CA LEU A 131 2.12 3.38 -2.26
C LEU A 131 1.76 3.21 -0.79
N ALA A 132 0.48 3.13 -0.47
CA ALA A 132 -0.02 2.80 0.86
C ALA A 132 -0.61 1.40 0.85
N ILE A 133 -0.32 0.61 1.87
CA ILE A 133 -0.88 -0.72 2.09
C ILE A 133 -1.34 -0.85 3.52
N MET A 134 -2.37 -1.64 3.74
CA MET A 134 -2.84 -2.03 5.06
C MET A 134 -2.42 -3.48 5.30
N PRO A 135 -1.34 -3.74 6.06
CA PRO A 135 -0.97 -5.10 6.44
C PRO A 135 -2.09 -5.68 7.28
N ARG A 136 -2.49 -6.91 6.99
CA ARG A 136 -3.48 -7.58 7.83
C ARG A 136 -2.80 -8.19 9.04
N ASN A 137 -3.24 -7.81 10.21
CA ASN A 137 -2.81 -8.44 11.46
C ASN A 137 -3.42 -9.86 11.57
N HIS A 138 -2.65 -10.87 11.18
CA HIS A 138 -3.07 -12.28 11.17
C HIS A 138 -2.94 -12.99 12.52
N ALA A 139 -3.19 -12.31 13.62
CA ALA A 139 -3.30 -13.02 14.91
C ALA A 139 -4.42 -14.08 14.96
N THR A 140 -5.31 -14.10 13.94
CA THR A 140 -6.50 -14.96 13.98
C THR A 140 -6.78 -15.85 12.78
N LYS A 141 -6.07 -15.74 11.64
CA LYS A 141 -6.26 -16.64 10.49
C LYS A 141 -4.97 -16.98 9.75
N SER A 142 -4.64 -18.24 9.76
CA SER A 142 -3.48 -18.90 9.21
C SER A 142 -3.47 -18.99 7.69
N THR A 143 -3.18 -17.92 6.98
CA THR A 143 -2.71 -18.04 5.59
C THR A 143 -1.37 -17.33 5.43
N PRO A 144 -0.28 -18.08 5.16
CA PRO A 144 1.08 -17.54 5.07
C PRO A 144 1.32 -16.55 3.93
N SER A 145 0.31 -16.29 3.09
CA SER A 145 0.49 -15.56 1.83
C SER A 145 0.54 -14.04 1.97
N GLU A 146 -0.03 -13.46 3.01
CA GLU A 146 -0.27 -12.01 3.06
C GLU A 146 0.87 -11.20 3.67
N GLY A 147 1.56 -11.72 4.68
CA GLY A 147 2.83 -11.15 5.14
C GLY A 147 3.91 -11.17 4.05
N ARG A 148 3.76 -12.07 3.07
CA ARG A 148 4.65 -12.15 1.91
C ARG A 148 4.48 -10.94 0.98
N LEU A 149 3.26 -10.51 0.68
CA LEU A 149 3.01 -9.35 -0.19
C LEU A 149 3.61 -8.08 0.40
N THR A 150 3.37 -7.82 1.70
CA THR A 150 3.95 -6.68 2.40
C THR A 150 5.47 -6.70 2.35
N LYS A 151 6.09 -7.86 2.59
CA LYS A 151 7.55 -8.03 2.50
C LYS A 151 8.07 -7.79 1.10
N LEU A 152 7.43 -8.38 0.08
CA LEU A 152 7.83 -8.23 -1.32
C LEU A 152 7.72 -6.76 -1.76
N LEU A 153 6.61 -6.09 -1.46
CA LEU A 153 6.44 -4.68 -1.77
C LEU A 153 7.47 -3.79 -1.04
N THR A 154 7.85 -4.15 0.20
CA THR A 154 8.89 -3.44 0.95
C THR A 154 10.28 -3.62 0.31
N MET A 155 10.60 -4.82 -0.13
CA MET A 155 11.91 -5.14 -0.74
C MET A 155 12.05 -4.57 -2.15
N HIS A 156 10.97 -4.56 -2.93
CA HIS A 156 10.96 -4.12 -4.32
C HIS A 156 10.36 -2.73 -4.53
N ALA A 157 10.16 -1.97 -3.44
CA ALA A 157 9.57 -0.64 -3.50
C ALA A 157 10.38 0.30 -4.41
N GLN A 158 9.80 0.68 -5.53
CA GLN A 158 10.35 1.70 -6.43
C GLN A 158 9.90 3.11 -6.03
N VAL A 159 8.87 3.20 -5.23
CA VAL A 159 8.30 4.42 -4.64
C VAL A 159 8.23 4.26 -3.12
N PRO A 160 8.16 5.36 -2.36
CA PRO A 160 7.91 5.27 -0.93
C PRO A 160 6.69 4.40 -0.62
N LEU A 161 6.82 3.55 0.39
CA LEU A 161 5.78 2.64 0.85
C LEU A 161 5.33 3.05 2.25
N LEU A 162 4.04 3.34 2.40
CA LEU A 162 3.40 3.58 3.69
C LEU A 162 2.63 2.33 4.11
N THR A 163 3.00 1.73 5.22
CA THR A 163 2.20 0.69 5.85
C THR A 163 1.35 1.32 6.95
N ILE A 164 0.06 1.00 6.94
CA ILE A 164 -0.95 1.57 7.81
C ILE A 164 -1.52 0.41 8.63
N ASP A 165 -1.23 0.39 9.93
CA ASP A 165 -1.75 -0.60 10.87
C ASP A 165 -2.65 0.07 11.92
#